data_a99aebc7a7c9dfc04e06568116b1f080
#
_entry.id   a99aebc7a7c9dfc04e06568116b1f080
#
_cell.length_a   1.000
_cell.length_b   1.000
_cell.length_c   1.000
_cell.angle_alpha   90.00
_cell.angle_beta   90.00
_cell.angle_gamma   90.00
#
_symmetry.space_group_name_H-M   'P 1'
#
loop_
_entity.id
_entity.type
_entity.pdbx_description
1 polymer ?
#
loop_
_entity_poly.entity_id
_entity_poly.type
_entity_poly.pdbx_seq_one_letter_code
_entity_poly.pdbx_strand_id
1 'polypeptide(L)'
;MLTDNVQKESMDKKQKISVVINTYNAERHLKRVLQSVKGFDEIVVCDMESTDTTLDIAREWGCKVVTFQKKNYTIVEPARQFAIDSATNEWVLVVDADELVTDELREELYNSISKADCAAGILIPRRNYFMGRLYDYPDYQLRFLKKEGCHWPPTIHSRPTVNGPTRRLPAKRKELAFIHLADDTISLRLKKLNTYTDNEVKKRIGKRYTTFDLIMKPLWRTLRRYFFKGGIGNGAAGMINAVLDGLYKFITIAKIMEEEERKNDIR
;
A
#
# COMPACT_ATOMS: atom_id res chain seq x y z
N MET A 1 9.65 -41.80 -22.42
CA MET A 1 9.11 -42.33 -21.14
C MET A 1 9.73 -41.73 -19.86
N LEU A 2 11.02 -41.39 -19.80
CA LEU A 2 11.60 -40.75 -18.60
C LEU A 2 11.32 -39.23 -18.53
N THR A 3 11.13 -38.55 -19.64
CA THR A 3 10.83 -37.11 -19.72
C THR A 3 9.39 -36.79 -19.36
N ASP A 4 8.44 -37.69 -19.63
CA ASP A 4 7.02 -37.49 -19.35
C ASP A 4 6.67 -37.66 -17.87
N ASN A 5 7.42 -38.47 -17.15
CA ASN A 5 7.23 -38.65 -15.69
C ASN A 5 7.75 -37.44 -14.87
N VAL A 6 8.84 -36.81 -15.31
CA VAL A 6 9.39 -35.61 -14.63
C VAL A 6 8.48 -34.40 -14.80
N GLN A 7 7.84 -34.27 -15.97
CA GLN A 7 6.84 -33.22 -16.21
C GLN A 7 5.51 -33.47 -15.44
N LYS A 8 5.10 -34.70 -15.24
CA LYS A 8 3.90 -35.05 -14.50
C LYS A 8 4.06 -34.87 -12.99
N GLU A 9 5.24 -35.15 -12.42
CA GLU A 9 5.52 -34.92 -11.00
C GLU A 9 5.61 -33.41 -10.65
N SER A 10 5.95 -32.54 -11.59
CA SER A 10 5.97 -31.10 -11.35
C SER A 10 4.56 -30.45 -11.37
N MET A 11 3.55 -31.11 -11.94
CA MET A 11 2.19 -30.59 -12.02
C MET A 11 1.32 -30.86 -10.79
N ASP A 12 1.74 -31.71 -9.85
CA ASP A 12 0.92 -32.15 -8.72
C ASP A 12 1.29 -31.45 -7.38
N LYS A 13 2.28 -30.57 -7.38
CA LYS A 13 2.62 -29.80 -6.17
C LYS A 13 1.72 -28.57 -6.11
N LYS A 14 0.62 -28.69 -5.34
CA LYS A 14 -0.27 -27.55 -5.05
C LYS A 14 0.59 -26.34 -4.65
N GLN A 15 0.63 -25.32 -5.52
CA GLN A 15 1.40 -24.11 -5.25
C GLN A 15 0.85 -23.40 -4.01
N LYS A 16 1.75 -22.88 -3.18
CA LYS A 16 1.45 -22.27 -1.89
C LYS A 16 1.75 -20.78 -1.88
N ILE A 17 1.01 -20.06 -1.07
CA ILE A 17 1.14 -18.61 -0.91
C ILE A 17 1.51 -18.28 0.53
N SER A 18 2.59 -17.50 0.71
CA SER A 18 2.92 -16.85 1.97
C SER A 18 2.35 -15.43 1.99
N VAL A 19 1.67 -15.07 3.06
CA VAL A 19 1.31 -13.68 3.36
C VAL A 19 2.38 -13.09 4.24
N VAL A 20 2.91 -11.92 3.87
CA VAL A 20 3.86 -11.16 4.70
C VAL A 20 3.25 -9.83 5.13
N ILE A 21 3.30 -9.55 6.42
CA ILE A 21 2.69 -8.37 7.04
C ILE A 21 3.79 -7.62 7.80
N ASN A 22 4.11 -6.39 7.36
CA ASN A 22 5.01 -5.53 8.11
C ASN A 22 4.22 -4.78 9.19
N THR A 23 4.71 -4.83 10.43
CA THR A 23 4.05 -4.22 11.59
C THR A 23 4.96 -3.25 12.33
N TYR A 24 4.36 -2.18 12.84
CA TYR A 24 4.92 -1.28 13.85
C TYR A 24 3.78 -0.63 14.62
N ASN A 25 3.58 -1.02 15.88
CA ASN A 25 2.47 -0.58 16.72
C ASN A 25 1.11 -0.69 16.02
N ALA A 26 0.78 -1.91 15.61
CA ALA A 26 -0.37 -2.24 14.76
C ALA A 26 -1.53 -2.92 15.51
N GLU A 27 -1.52 -2.94 16.85
CA GLU A 27 -2.51 -3.65 17.68
C GLU A 27 -3.95 -3.34 17.29
N ARG A 28 -4.23 -2.12 16.84
CA ARG A 28 -5.57 -1.65 16.51
C ARG A 28 -6.26 -2.46 15.41
N HIS A 29 -5.54 -2.86 14.39
CA HIS A 29 -6.11 -3.52 13.20
C HIS A 29 -5.61 -4.93 12.99
N LEU A 30 -4.48 -5.32 13.59
CA LEU A 30 -3.79 -6.57 13.28
C LEU A 30 -4.70 -7.80 13.43
N LYS A 31 -5.53 -7.89 14.47
CA LYS A 31 -6.48 -9.02 14.63
C LYS A 31 -7.42 -9.17 13.44
N ARG A 32 -7.95 -8.05 12.91
CA ARG A 32 -8.84 -8.07 11.74
C ARG A 32 -8.08 -8.46 10.46
N VAL A 33 -6.85 -7.98 10.31
CA VAL A 33 -5.98 -8.33 9.18
C VAL A 33 -5.67 -9.82 9.20
N LEU A 34 -5.24 -10.36 10.34
CA LEU A 34 -4.95 -11.79 10.51
C LEU A 34 -6.18 -12.66 10.24
N GLN A 35 -7.36 -12.24 10.71
CA GLN A 35 -8.62 -12.92 10.40
C GLN A 35 -8.88 -12.96 8.88
N SER A 36 -8.59 -11.88 8.15
CA SER A 36 -8.84 -11.78 6.71
C SER A 36 -7.88 -12.62 5.87
N VAL A 37 -6.69 -12.92 6.40
CA VAL A 37 -5.68 -13.75 5.72
C VAL A 37 -5.67 -15.20 6.23
N LYS A 38 -6.59 -15.56 7.11
CA LYS A 38 -6.77 -16.93 7.56
C LYS A 38 -7.10 -17.82 6.37
N GLY A 39 -6.33 -18.90 6.20
CA GLY A 39 -6.53 -19.84 5.08
C GLY A 39 -5.48 -19.74 3.98
N PHE A 40 -4.53 -18.81 4.09
CA PHE A 40 -3.27 -18.89 3.34
C PHE A 40 -2.32 -19.93 3.98
N ASP A 41 -1.34 -20.40 3.21
CA ASP A 41 -0.46 -21.49 3.64
C ASP A 41 0.56 -21.08 4.70
N GLU A 42 0.96 -19.81 4.71
CA GLU A 42 1.90 -19.24 5.67
C GLU A 42 1.55 -17.77 5.93
N ILE A 43 1.63 -17.36 7.20
CA ILE A 43 1.51 -15.95 7.60
C ILE A 43 2.80 -15.57 8.33
N VAL A 44 3.54 -14.60 7.76
CA VAL A 44 4.77 -14.03 8.33
C VAL A 44 4.47 -12.62 8.81
N VAL A 45 4.64 -12.35 10.09
CA VAL A 45 4.59 -11.00 10.66
C VAL A 45 6.02 -10.51 10.82
N CYS A 46 6.40 -9.50 10.04
CA CYS A 46 7.68 -8.83 10.13
C CYS A 46 7.54 -7.58 11.00
N ASP A 47 7.90 -7.70 12.25
CA ASP A 47 7.76 -6.63 13.22
C ASP A 47 8.98 -5.70 13.24
N MET A 48 8.72 -4.41 13.31
CA MET A 48 9.72 -3.34 13.32
C MET A 48 9.90 -2.76 14.74
N GLU A 49 10.06 -3.66 15.74
CA GLU A 49 10.24 -3.32 17.16
C GLU A 49 9.02 -2.58 17.76
N SER A 50 7.84 -3.18 17.60
CA SER A 50 6.60 -2.70 18.24
C SER A 50 6.71 -2.73 19.77
N THR A 51 6.10 -1.73 20.40
CA THR A 51 6.07 -1.56 21.87
C THR A 51 4.67 -1.74 22.45
N ASP A 52 3.67 -1.96 21.62
CA ASP A 52 2.28 -2.28 21.98
C ASP A 52 2.04 -3.82 21.96
N THR A 53 0.80 -4.25 21.98
CA THR A 53 0.43 -5.68 21.99
C THR A 53 0.53 -6.36 20.62
N THR A 54 1.13 -5.73 19.60
CA THR A 54 1.25 -6.27 18.24
C THR A 54 1.87 -7.67 18.20
N LEU A 55 3.00 -7.86 18.92
CA LEU A 55 3.72 -9.15 18.94
C LEU A 55 2.93 -10.25 19.64
N ASP A 56 2.22 -9.92 20.70
CA ASP A 56 1.40 -10.89 21.44
C ASP A 56 0.23 -11.37 20.57
N ILE A 57 -0.41 -10.44 19.85
CA ILE A 57 -1.45 -10.77 18.86
C ILE A 57 -0.90 -11.71 17.78
N ALA A 58 0.27 -11.41 17.20
CA ALA A 58 0.86 -12.24 16.15
C ALA A 58 1.17 -13.66 16.61
N ARG A 59 1.69 -13.81 17.84
CA ARG A 59 1.99 -15.12 18.45
C ARG A 59 0.72 -15.91 18.76
N GLU A 60 -0.29 -15.26 19.33
CA GLU A 60 -1.60 -15.86 19.63
C GLU A 60 -2.26 -16.46 18.37
N TRP A 61 -2.06 -15.83 17.21
CA TRP A 61 -2.56 -16.29 15.92
C TRP A 61 -1.67 -17.33 15.24
N GLY A 62 -0.57 -17.77 15.86
CA GLY A 62 0.35 -18.77 15.33
C GLY A 62 1.16 -18.30 14.11
N CYS A 63 1.35 -16.99 13.96
CA CYS A 63 2.14 -16.43 12.87
C CYS A 63 3.63 -16.75 13.04
N LYS A 64 4.33 -16.90 11.92
CA LYS A 64 5.80 -16.84 11.91
C LYS A 64 6.21 -15.39 12.16
N VAL A 65 6.79 -15.10 13.32
CA VAL A 65 7.24 -13.75 13.68
C VAL A 65 8.71 -13.60 13.36
N VAL A 66 9.07 -12.57 12.62
CA VAL A 66 10.45 -12.15 12.37
C VAL A 66 10.60 -10.68 12.74
N THR A 67 11.75 -10.30 13.29
CA THR A 67 12.00 -8.92 13.72
C THR A 67 12.97 -8.24 12.77
N PHE A 68 12.55 -7.10 12.23
CA PHE A 68 13.41 -6.20 11.49
C PHE A 68 13.85 -5.05 12.41
N GLN A 69 15.16 -4.93 12.63
CA GLN A 69 15.70 -3.84 13.45
C GLN A 69 15.40 -2.48 12.79
N LYS A 70 14.54 -1.70 13.42
CA LYS A 70 14.09 -0.41 12.89
C LYS A 70 15.21 0.61 12.79
N LYS A 71 16.20 0.57 13.70
CA LYS A 71 17.29 1.57 13.74
C LYS A 71 16.72 3.00 13.61
N ASN A 72 17.21 3.77 12.65
CA ASN A 72 16.74 5.13 12.35
C ASN A 72 15.71 5.19 11.20
N TYR A 73 15.19 4.04 10.76
CA TYR A 73 14.18 4.03 9.69
C TYR A 73 12.83 4.54 10.20
N THR A 74 12.28 5.52 9.50
CA THR A 74 10.92 6.07 9.72
C THR A 74 9.90 5.54 8.72
N ILE A 75 10.36 4.66 7.80
CA ILE A 75 9.59 4.11 6.69
C ILE A 75 9.62 2.57 6.71
N VAL A 76 8.62 1.94 6.11
CA VAL A 76 8.46 0.49 6.10
C VAL A 76 9.23 -0.20 4.96
N GLU A 77 9.59 0.53 3.92
CA GLU A 77 10.15 -0.05 2.69
C GLU A 77 11.40 -0.91 2.91
N PRO A 78 12.36 -0.58 3.80
CA PRO A 78 13.50 -1.46 4.08
C PRO A 78 13.09 -2.82 4.66
N ALA A 79 12.02 -2.85 5.47
CA ALA A 79 11.54 -4.09 6.08
C ALA A 79 10.73 -4.96 5.10
N ARG A 80 10.23 -4.41 3.98
CA ARG A 80 9.43 -5.16 3.02
C ARG A 80 10.22 -6.26 2.32
N GLN A 81 11.43 -5.96 1.86
CA GLN A 81 12.30 -6.98 1.25
C GLN A 81 12.63 -8.08 2.27
N PHE A 82 12.99 -7.69 3.49
CA PHE A 82 13.29 -8.65 4.56
C PHE A 82 12.10 -9.56 4.88
N ALA A 83 10.88 -9.02 4.89
CA ALA A 83 9.66 -9.80 5.09
C ALA A 83 9.44 -10.80 3.94
N ILE A 84 9.62 -10.37 2.68
CA ILE A 84 9.51 -11.24 1.50
C ILE A 84 10.55 -12.37 1.56
N ASP A 85 11.79 -12.04 1.89
CA ASP A 85 12.88 -13.03 1.99
C ASP A 85 12.64 -14.05 3.10
N SER A 86 11.92 -13.66 4.17
CA SER A 86 11.56 -14.52 5.29
C SER A 86 10.41 -15.50 4.97
N ALA A 87 9.68 -15.31 3.88
CA ALA A 87 8.63 -16.21 3.45
C ALA A 87 9.19 -17.53 2.95
N THR A 88 8.48 -18.65 3.21
CA THR A 88 8.91 -19.99 2.81
C THR A 88 8.48 -20.33 1.38
N ASN A 89 7.31 -19.85 0.96
CA ASN A 89 6.74 -20.23 -0.34
C ASN A 89 7.23 -19.32 -1.48
N GLU A 90 7.09 -19.82 -2.70
CA GLU A 90 7.49 -19.12 -3.92
C GLU A 90 6.64 -17.87 -4.19
N TRP A 91 5.35 -17.95 -3.89
CA TRP A 91 4.40 -16.85 -4.08
C TRP A 91 4.17 -16.09 -2.80
N VAL A 92 4.28 -14.77 -2.87
CA VAL A 92 4.17 -13.89 -1.71
C VAL A 92 3.09 -12.84 -1.94
N LEU A 93 2.17 -12.71 -0.98
CA LEU A 93 1.23 -11.62 -0.87
C LEU A 93 1.70 -10.66 0.21
N VAL A 94 2.02 -9.42 -0.16
CA VAL A 94 2.39 -8.36 0.78
C VAL A 94 1.13 -7.61 1.20
N VAL A 95 0.84 -7.59 2.50
CA VAL A 95 -0.34 -6.96 3.11
C VAL A 95 0.12 -5.94 4.14
N ASP A 96 -0.46 -4.74 4.12
CA ASP A 96 -0.20 -3.75 5.17
C ASP A 96 -1.04 -4.08 6.42
N ALA A 97 -0.56 -3.71 7.61
CA ALA A 97 -1.19 -4.06 8.89
C ALA A 97 -2.59 -3.42 9.12
N ASP A 98 -3.07 -2.69 8.14
CA ASP A 98 -4.39 -2.05 8.08
C ASP A 98 -5.16 -2.36 6.77
N GLU A 99 -4.74 -3.42 6.05
CA GLU A 99 -5.39 -3.88 4.83
C GLU A 99 -6.08 -5.23 5.05
N LEU A 100 -7.33 -5.37 4.59
CA LEU A 100 -8.05 -6.64 4.61
C LEU A 100 -8.02 -7.29 3.23
N VAL A 101 -7.89 -8.60 3.23
CA VAL A 101 -7.99 -9.48 2.04
C VAL A 101 -9.38 -10.11 2.03
N THR A 102 -10.09 -10.04 0.91
CA THR A 102 -11.38 -10.71 0.74
C THR A 102 -11.18 -12.18 0.40
N ASP A 103 -12.20 -13.02 0.65
CA ASP A 103 -12.15 -14.43 0.26
C ASP A 103 -12.05 -14.58 -1.26
N GLU A 104 -12.76 -13.75 -2.02
CA GLU A 104 -12.72 -13.73 -3.48
C GLU A 104 -11.32 -13.35 -4.02
N LEU A 105 -10.64 -12.41 -3.36
CA LEU A 105 -9.25 -12.08 -3.73
C LEU A 105 -8.34 -13.28 -3.45
N ARG A 106 -8.47 -13.95 -2.31
CA ARG A 106 -7.69 -15.16 -1.99
C ARG A 106 -7.89 -16.24 -3.06
N GLU A 107 -9.12 -16.54 -3.40
CA GLU A 107 -9.45 -17.52 -4.44
C GLU A 107 -8.88 -17.15 -5.80
N GLU A 108 -8.98 -15.87 -6.20
CA GLU A 108 -8.42 -15.38 -7.46
C GLU A 108 -6.89 -15.55 -7.50
N LEU A 109 -6.19 -15.34 -6.37
CA LEU A 109 -4.74 -15.52 -6.30
C LEU A 109 -4.35 -17.00 -6.46
N TYR A 110 -5.04 -17.92 -5.78
CA TYR A 110 -4.79 -19.35 -5.96
C TYR A 110 -5.14 -19.82 -7.37
N ASN A 111 -6.23 -19.35 -7.95
CA ASN A 111 -6.59 -19.63 -9.34
C ASN A 111 -5.56 -19.08 -10.33
N SER A 112 -4.88 -18.00 -9.96
CA SER A 112 -3.84 -17.40 -10.81
C SER A 112 -2.59 -18.26 -10.85
N ILE A 113 -2.09 -18.69 -9.69
CA ILE A 113 -0.87 -19.49 -9.61
C ILE A 113 -1.06 -20.92 -10.13
N SER A 114 -2.29 -21.43 -10.22
CA SER A 114 -2.57 -22.72 -10.82
C SER A 114 -2.40 -22.75 -12.35
N LYS A 115 -2.30 -21.56 -13.00
CA LYS A 115 -2.14 -21.44 -14.45
C LYS A 115 -0.68 -21.42 -14.82
N ALA A 116 -0.30 -22.14 -15.88
CA ALA A 116 1.07 -22.22 -16.36
C ALA A 116 1.64 -20.85 -16.83
N ASP A 117 0.77 -19.93 -17.24
CA ASP A 117 1.10 -18.59 -17.73
C ASP A 117 0.90 -17.49 -16.66
N CYS A 118 0.96 -17.84 -15.38
CA CYS A 118 0.79 -16.88 -14.29
C CYS A 118 1.83 -15.76 -14.39
N ALA A 119 1.36 -14.51 -14.38
CA ALA A 119 2.24 -13.35 -14.37
C ALA A 119 3.11 -13.34 -13.10
N ALA A 120 4.39 -12.93 -13.21
CA ALA A 120 5.32 -12.85 -12.08
C ALA A 120 4.90 -11.84 -11.00
N GLY A 121 3.99 -10.92 -11.34
CA GLY A 121 3.41 -10.00 -10.37
C GLY A 121 1.98 -9.58 -10.72
N ILE A 122 1.16 -9.41 -9.69
CA ILE A 122 -0.24 -8.97 -9.85
C ILE A 122 -0.43 -7.65 -9.10
N LEU A 123 -0.89 -6.64 -9.84
CA LEU A 123 -1.32 -5.38 -9.27
C LEU A 123 -2.77 -5.53 -8.77
N ILE A 124 -2.93 -5.38 -7.48
CA ILE A 124 -4.21 -5.51 -6.79
C ILE A 124 -4.79 -4.11 -6.57
N PRO A 125 -6.06 -3.84 -6.92
CA PRO A 125 -6.70 -2.59 -6.60
C PRO A 125 -6.89 -2.47 -5.08
N ARG A 126 -6.80 -1.25 -4.55
CA ARG A 126 -7.04 -0.96 -3.14
C ARG A 126 -8.17 0.06 -3.02
N ARG A 127 -9.14 -0.26 -2.19
CA ARG A 127 -10.25 0.62 -1.83
C ARG A 127 -9.98 1.22 -0.45
N ASN A 128 -9.92 2.53 -0.39
CA ASN A 128 -9.59 3.24 0.84
C ASN A 128 -10.86 3.57 1.62
N TYR A 129 -10.90 3.18 2.89
CA TYR A 129 -11.97 3.55 3.81
C TYR A 129 -11.76 4.98 4.31
N PHE A 130 -12.80 5.79 4.30
CA PHE A 130 -12.77 7.14 4.83
C PHE A 130 -14.15 7.58 5.31
N MET A 131 -14.27 8.03 6.55
CA MET A 131 -15.51 8.50 7.17
C MET A 131 -16.70 7.54 6.94
N GLY A 132 -16.49 6.25 7.20
CA GLY A 132 -17.54 5.23 7.08
C GLY A 132 -17.85 4.78 5.64
N ARG A 133 -17.09 5.21 4.63
CA ARG A 133 -17.32 4.85 3.23
C ARG A 133 -16.08 4.31 2.54
N LEU A 134 -16.27 3.31 1.67
CA LEU A 134 -15.23 2.81 0.78
C LEU A 134 -15.23 3.59 -0.53
N TYR A 135 -14.07 4.13 -0.90
CA TYR A 135 -13.89 4.82 -2.17
C TYR A 135 -13.67 3.84 -3.31
N ASP A 136 -14.44 3.96 -4.37
CA ASP A 136 -14.37 3.09 -5.54
C ASP A 136 -13.29 3.50 -6.56
N TYR A 137 -12.55 4.57 -6.32
CA TYR A 137 -11.43 4.95 -7.18
C TYR A 137 -10.23 4.05 -6.87
N PRO A 138 -9.81 3.18 -7.80
CA PRO A 138 -8.79 2.19 -7.52
C PRO A 138 -7.40 2.83 -7.42
N ASP A 139 -6.72 2.47 -6.34
CA ASP A 139 -5.30 2.69 -6.15
C ASP A 139 -4.59 1.33 -6.30
N TYR A 140 -3.86 1.13 -7.40
CA TYR A 140 -3.25 -0.15 -7.71
C TYR A 140 -1.90 -0.33 -7.03
N GLN A 141 -1.75 -1.45 -6.35
CA GLN A 141 -0.52 -1.84 -5.65
C GLN A 141 0.00 -3.16 -6.21
N LEU A 142 1.30 -3.22 -6.59
CA LEU A 142 1.96 -4.49 -6.90
C LEU A 142 2.28 -5.18 -5.57
N ARG A 143 1.44 -6.13 -5.17
CA ARG A 143 1.49 -6.75 -3.85
C ARG A 143 1.51 -8.27 -3.87
N PHE A 144 1.09 -8.90 -4.97
CA PHE A 144 1.23 -10.33 -5.16
C PHE A 144 2.33 -10.58 -6.17
N LEU A 145 3.33 -11.39 -5.80
CA LEU A 145 4.56 -11.50 -6.57
C LEU A 145 5.25 -12.86 -6.37
N LYS A 146 5.95 -13.27 -7.40
CA LYS A 146 6.90 -14.36 -7.33
C LYS A 146 8.13 -13.88 -6.56
N LYS A 147 8.53 -14.62 -5.50
CA LYS A 147 9.63 -14.24 -4.62
C LYS A 147 10.97 -14.17 -5.39
N GLU A 148 11.21 -15.16 -6.23
CA GLU A 148 12.39 -15.19 -7.09
C GLU A 148 12.42 -14.02 -8.07
N GLY A 149 13.51 -13.25 -8.03
CA GLY A 149 13.66 -12.05 -8.87
C GLY A 149 12.84 -10.84 -8.42
N CYS A 150 12.24 -10.89 -7.24
CA CYS A 150 11.60 -9.73 -6.63
C CYS A 150 12.64 -8.86 -5.93
N HIS A 151 12.58 -7.55 -6.20
CA HIS A 151 13.38 -6.57 -5.47
C HIS A 151 12.52 -5.38 -5.05
N TRP A 152 12.49 -5.11 -3.73
CA TRP A 152 11.82 -3.93 -3.17
C TRP A 152 12.86 -2.90 -2.74
N PRO A 153 12.99 -1.75 -3.44
CA PRO A 153 13.95 -0.71 -3.08
C PRO A 153 13.66 -0.13 -1.70
N PRO A 154 14.69 0.14 -0.86
CA PRO A 154 14.51 0.65 0.51
C PRO A 154 14.22 2.16 0.56
N THR A 155 13.58 2.71 -0.46
CA THR A 155 13.29 4.15 -0.58
C THR A 155 11.80 4.41 -0.43
N ILE A 156 11.46 5.57 0.16
CA ILE A 156 10.07 5.97 0.40
C ILE A 156 9.23 5.98 -0.89
N HIS A 157 8.04 5.40 -0.84
CA HIS A 157 7.13 5.23 -1.98
C HIS A 157 7.70 4.40 -3.15
N SER A 158 8.71 3.59 -2.89
CA SER A 158 9.21 2.64 -3.89
C SER A 158 8.15 1.58 -4.21
N ARG A 159 8.29 1.01 -5.41
CA ARG A 159 7.49 -0.12 -5.84
C ARG A 159 8.42 -1.30 -6.08
N PRO A 160 7.98 -2.53 -5.76
CA PRO A 160 8.78 -3.69 -6.08
C PRO A 160 8.89 -3.88 -7.59
N THR A 161 10.01 -4.49 -8.00
CA THR A 161 10.20 -5.02 -9.35
C THR A 161 10.19 -6.54 -9.28
N VAL A 162 9.73 -7.19 -10.34
CA VAL A 162 9.71 -8.65 -10.49
C VAL A 162 10.32 -9.05 -11.82
N ASN A 163 10.89 -10.25 -11.87
CA ASN A 163 11.43 -10.78 -13.11
C ASN A 163 10.32 -11.48 -13.91
N GLY A 164 9.70 -10.75 -14.82
CA GLY A 164 8.64 -11.26 -15.70
C GLY A 164 7.44 -10.31 -15.83
N PRO A 165 6.40 -10.76 -16.56
CA PRO A 165 5.24 -9.94 -16.83
C PRO A 165 4.43 -9.64 -15.56
N THR A 166 3.78 -8.48 -15.56
CA THR A 166 2.82 -8.11 -14.52
C THR A 166 1.42 -7.93 -15.12
N ARG A 167 0.38 -8.28 -14.35
CA ARG A 167 -1.00 -8.01 -14.74
C ARG A 167 -1.76 -7.25 -13.66
N ARG A 168 -2.86 -6.62 -14.03
CA ARG A 168 -3.77 -5.93 -13.11
C ARG A 168 -5.04 -6.72 -12.92
N LEU A 169 -5.53 -6.82 -11.69
CA LEU A 169 -6.89 -7.27 -11.44
C LEU A 169 -7.89 -6.21 -11.90
N PRO A 170 -9.07 -6.62 -12.41
CA PRO A 170 -10.04 -5.68 -12.94
C PRO A 170 -10.68 -4.84 -11.81
N ALA A 171 -10.56 -3.50 -11.87
CA ALA A 171 -11.11 -2.59 -10.86
C ALA A 171 -12.65 -2.65 -10.73
N LYS A 172 -13.33 -3.13 -11.78
CA LYS A 172 -14.80 -3.30 -11.76
C LYS A 172 -15.23 -4.41 -10.80
N ARG A 173 -14.37 -5.42 -10.59
CA ARG A 173 -14.57 -6.48 -9.60
C ARG A 173 -14.08 -6.00 -8.23
N LYS A 174 -14.95 -5.25 -7.53
CA LYS A 174 -14.64 -4.59 -6.26
C LYS A 174 -14.26 -5.58 -5.15
N GLU A 175 -14.75 -6.80 -5.24
CA GLU A 175 -14.43 -7.91 -4.36
C GLU A 175 -12.97 -8.38 -4.47
N LEU A 176 -12.28 -8.08 -5.57
CA LEU A 176 -10.86 -8.40 -5.76
C LEU A 176 -9.91 -7.29 -5.28
N ALA A 177 -10.37 -6.39 -4.45
CA ALA A 177 -9.58 -5.28 -3.94
C ALA A 177 -9.21 -5.46 -2.48
N PHE A 178 -8.03 -4.99 -2.07
CA PHE A 178 -7.78 -4.74 -0.66
C PHE A 178 -8.76 -3.71 -0.10
N ILE A 179 -9.18 -3.92 1.14
CA ILE A 179 -9.93 -2.93 1.92
C ILE A 179 -8.96 -2.28 2.90
N HIS A 180 -8.56 -1.06 2.63
CA HIS A 180 -7.64 -0.31 3.48
C HIS A 180 -8.43 0.45 4.56
N LEU A 181 -8.19 0.08 5.81
CA LEU A 181 -8.94 0.54 6.98
C LEU A 181 -8.56 1.95 7.44
N ALA A 182 -7.89 2.74 6.61
CA ALA A 182 -7.38 4.08 6.96
C ALA A 182 -8.34 4.86 7.88
N ASP A 183 -8.16 4.69 9.19
CA ASP A 183 -8.94 5.35 10.24
C ASP A 183 -8.42 6.76 10.54
N ASP A 184 -7.89 7.43 9.54
CA ASP A 184 -7.37 8.77 9.71
C ASP A 184 -8.50 9.73 10.08
N THR A 185 -8.49 10.19 11.32
CA THR A 185 -9.30 11.34 11.71
C THR A 185 -8.86 12.58 10.90
N ILE A 186 -9.73 13.56 10.76
CA ILE A 186 -9.38 14.82 10.08
C ILE A 186 -8.14 15.45 10.72
N SER A 187 -8.04 15.43 12.05
CA SER A 187 -6.87 15.95 12.79
C SER A 187 -5.58 15.21 12.41
N LEU A 188 -5.62 13.89 12.31
CA LEU A 188 -4.46 13.09 11.92
C LEU A 188 -4.09 13.35 10.45
N ARG A 189 -5.08 13.48 9.56
CA ARG A 189 -4.84 13.83 8.16
C ARG A 189 -4.19 15.20 8.01
N LEU A 190 -4.60 16.19 8.78
CA LEU A 190 -3.97 17.53 8.77
C LEU A 190 -2.53 17.47 9.27
N LYS A 191 -2.23 16.70 10.32
CA LYS A 191 -0.85 16.48 10.77
C LYS A 191 0.01 15.84 9.68
N LYS A 192 -0.47 14.74 9.08
CA LYS A 192 0.20 14.05 7.95
C LYS A 192 0.38 14.98 6.76
N LEU A 193 -0.63 15.81 6.44
CA LEU A 193 -0.59 16.77 5.35
C LEU A 193 0.55 17.76 5.52
N ASN A 194 0.77 18.28 6.73
CA ASN A 194 1.88 19.19 7.00
C ASN A 194 3.23 18.50 6.71
N THR A 195 3.48 17.32 7.26
CA THR A 195 4.72 16.56 7.04
C THR A 195 4.94 16.21 5.57
N TYR A 196 3.88 15.79 4.87
CA TYR A 196 3.99 15.41 3.45
C TYR A 196 4.25 16.62 2.54
N THR A 197 3.66 17.78 2.86
CA THR A 197 3.93 18.99 2.10
C THR A 197 5.37 19.47 2.31
N ASP A 198 5.97 19.34 3.51
CA ASP A 198 7.39 19.64 3.75
C ASP A 198 8.31 18.78 2.86
N ASN A 199 8.00 17.47 2.77
CA ASN A 199 8.77 16.56 1.93
C ASN A 199 8.59 16.86 0.43
N GLU A 200 7.39 17.29 0.02
CA GLU A 200 7.11 17.64 -1.37
C GLU A 200 7.78 18.95 -1.79
N VAL A 201 7.90 19.93 -0.89
CA VAL A 201 8.64 21.17 -1.11
C VAL A 201 10.11 20.87 -1.45
N LYS A 202 10.76 19.98 -0.66
CA LYS A 202 12.16 19.59 -0.90
C LYS A 202 12.37 19.01 -2.30
N LYS A 203 11.40 18.26 -2.85
CA LYS A 203 11.45 17.68 -4.21
C LYS A 203 11.20 18.71 -5.32
N ARG A 204 10.68 19.90 -4.97
CA ARG A 204 10.26 20.92 -5.92
C ARG A 204 11.06 22.22 -5.80
N ILE A 205 12.22 22.18 -5.17
CA ILE A 205 13.13 23.32 -5.07
C ILE A 205 13.40 23.90 -6.47
N GLY A 206 13.27 25.23 -6.59
CA GLY A 206 13.47 25.98 -7.85
C GLY A 206 12.22 26.10 -8.75
N LYS A 207 11.07 25.51 -8.37
CA LYS A 207 9.81 25.77 -9.07
C LYS A 207 9.19 27.07 -8.55
N ARG A 208 8.89 28.00 -9.46
CA ARG A 208 8.18 29.24 -9.15
C ARG A 208 6.68 29.10 -9.38
N TYR A 209 5.91 29.72 -8.52
CA TYR A 209 4.45 29.76 -8.62
C TYR A 209 3.96 31.20 -8.50
N THR A 210 2.88 31.51 -9.22
CA THR A 210 2.19 32.80 -9.16
C THR A 210 1.01 32.74 -8.20
N THR A 211 0.46 33.90 -7.81
CA THR A 211 -0.78 34.00 -7.04
C THR A 211 -1.94 33.29 -7.77
N PHE A 212 -1.96 33.34 -9.10
CA PHE A 212 -2.94 32.62 -9.90
C PHE A 212 -2.79 31.10 -9.72
N ASP A 213 -1.57 30.58 -9.73
CA ASP A 213 -1.29 29.16 -9.47
C ASP A 213 -1.72 28.73 -8.07
N LEU A 214 -1.52 29.59 -7.07
CA LEU A 214 -1.88 29.33 -5.68
C LEU A 214 -3.40 29.11 -5.52
N ILE A 215 -4.23 29.75 -6.32
CA ILE A 215 -5.69 29.64 -6.28
C ILE A 215 -6.18 28.53 -7.24
N MET A 216 -5.76 28.61 -8.49
CA MET A 216 -6.37 27.77 -9.55
C MET A 216 -5.94 26.30 -9.49
N LYS A 217 -4.70 26.00 -9.13
CA LYS A 217 -4.23 24.60 -9.06
C LYS A 217 -4.90 23.80 -7.93
N PRO A 218 -5.06 24.34 -6.70
CA PRO A 218 -5.84 23.69 -5.65
C PRO A 218 -7.32 23.52 -6.02
N LEU A 219 -7.95 24.57 -6.56
CA LEU A 219 -9.34 24.52 -6.99
C LEU A 219 -9.57 23.41 -8.04
N TRP A 220 -8.75 23.40 -9.10
CA TRP A 220 -8.80 22.36 -10.11
C TRP A 220 -8.59 20.96 -9.52
N ARG A 221 -7.67 20.81 -8.58
CA ARG A 221 -7.41 19.51 -7.93
C ARG A 221 -8.62 19.05 -7.11
N THR A 222 -9.27 19.96 -6.38
CA THR A 222 -10.52 19.69 -5.64
C THR A 222 -11.62 19.24 -6.58
N LEU A 223 -11.90 20.02 -7.64
CA LEU A 223 -12.94 19.70 -8.61
C LEU A 223 -12.67 18.36 -9.31
N ARG A 224 -11.44 18.15 -9.78
CA ARG A 224 -11.03 16.88 -10.37
C ARG A 224 -11.21 15.71 -9.41
N ARG A 225 -10.85 15.85 -8.14
CA ARG A 225 -11.02 14.80 -7.13
C ARG A 225 -12.51 14.50 -6.89
N TYR A 226 -13.33 15.52 -6.79
CA TYR A 226 -14.74 15.39 -6.53
C TYR A 226 -15.51 14.76 -7.69
N PHE A 227 -15.38 15.33 -8.89
CA PHE A 227 -16.18 14.91 -10.05
C PHE A 227 -15.62 13.67 -10.77
N PHE A 228 -14.30 13.51 -10.88
CA PHE A 228 -13.68 12.49 -11.74
C PHE A 228 -12.98 11.35 -10.97
N LYS A 229 -12.84 11.45 -9.65
CA LYS A 229 -12.17 10.46 -8.84
C LYS A 229 -13.03 9.89 -7.70
N GLY A 230 -14.32 9.70 -7.97
CA GLY A 230 -15.25 9.04 -7.07
C GLY A 230 -15.70 9.88 -5.87
N GLY A 231 -15.47 11.20 -5.87
CA GLY A 231 -15.92 12.07 -4.77
C GLY A 231 -17.43 12.20 -4.71
N ILE A 232 -18.08 12.44 -5.86
CA ILE A 232 -19.52 12.76 -5.94
C ILE A 232 -20.41 11.64 -5.37
N GLY A 233 -20.06 10.39 -5.59
CA GLY A 233 -20.80 9.22 -5.07
C GLY A 233 -20.68 9.00 -3.56
N ASN A 234 -19.81 9.75 -2.87
CA ASN A 234 -19.51 9.59 -1.44
C ASN A 234 -20.06 10.71 -0.56
N GLY A 235 -20.94 11.58 -1.09
CA GLY A 235 -21.60 12.64 -0.35
C GLY A 235 -20.62 13.58 0.38
N ALA A 236 -20.91 13.92 1.65
CA ALA A 236 -20.07 14.80 2.45
C ALA A 236 -18.62 14.28 2.61
N ALA A 237 -18.43 12.96 2.82
CA ALA A 237 -17.10 12.37 2.91
C ALA A 237 -16.30 12.59 1.62
N GLY A 238 -16.96 12.48 0.44
CA GLY A 238 -16.35 12.75 -0.85
C GLY A 238 -15.90 14.20 -1.02
N MET A 239 -16.75 15.14 -0.62
CA MET A 239 -16.43 16.56 -0.65
C MET A 239 -15.26 16.89 0.29
N ILE A 240 -15.31 16.42 1.54
CA ILE A 240 -14.22 16.63 2.53
C ILE A 240 -12.90 16.09 1.98
N ASN A 241 -12.89 14.86 1.43
CA ASN A 241 -11.68 14.27 0.87
C ASN A 241 -11.14 15.07 -0.32
N ALA A 242 -12.03 15.61 -1.18
CA ALA A 242 -11.64 16.45 -2.32
C ALA A 242 -11.04 17.78 -1.86
N VAL A 243 -11.64 18.42 -0.86
CA VAL A 243 -11.14 19.68 -0.28
C VAL A 243 -9.77 19.46 0.38
N LEU A 244 -9.58 18.38 1.15
CA LEU A 244 -8.28 18.04 1.75
C LEU A 244 -7.19 17.79 0.69
N ASP A 245 -7.54 17.19 -0.45
CA ASP A 245 -6.61 17.00 -1.57
C ASP A 245 -6.22 18.34 -2.23
N GLY A 246 -7.17 19.26 -2.36
CA GLY A 246 -6.92 20.64 -2.79
C GLY A 246 -6.07 21.42 -1.79
N LEU A 247 -6.37 21.31 -0.50
CA LEU A 247 -5.61 21.94 0.58
C LEU A 247 -4.14 21.48 0.61
N TYR A 248 -3.89 20.17 0.40
CA TYR A 248 -2.54 19.65 0.20
C TYR A 248 -1.79 20.42 -0.90
N LYS A 249 -2.45 20.67 -2.03
CA LYS A 249 -1.84 21.40 -3.16
C LYS A 249 -1.59 22.88 -2.82
N PHE A 250 -2.56 23.51 -2.14
CA PHE A 250 -2.44 24.89 -1.67
C PHE A 250 -1.25 25.06 -0.74
N ILE A 251 -1.18 24.27 0.32
CA ILE A 251 -0.09 24.35 1.32
C ILE A 251 1.28 24.05 0.68
N THR A 252 1.36 23.09 -0.26
CA THR A 252 2.61 22.82 -0.98
C THR A 252 3.09 24.06 -1.75
N ILE A 253 2.18 24.73 -2.47
CA ILE A 253 2.54 25.94 -3.24
C ILE A 253 2.89 27.09 -2.30
N ALA A 254 2.09 27.33 -1.26
CA ALA A 254 2.32 28.39 -0.28
C ALA A 254 3.71 28.26 0.39
N LYS A 255 4.08 27.04 0.83
CA LYS A 255 5.40 26.79 1.41
C LYS A 255 6.55 27.02 0.41
N ILE A 256 6.36 26.69 -0.87
CA ILE A 256 7.37 26.97 -1.90
C ILE A 256 7.53 28.48 -2.09
N MET A 257 6.43 29.22 -2.15
CA MET A 257 6.47 30.69 -2.26
C MET A 257 7.11 31.34 -1.01
N GLU A 258 6.79 30.85 0.19
CA GLU A 258 7.43 31.31 1.44
C GLU A 258 8.95 31.10 1.41
N GLU A 259 9.42 29.94 0.93
CA GLU A 259 10.87 29.71 0.80
C GLU A 259 11.53 30.59 -0.25
N GLU A 260 10.83 30.97 -1.32
CA GLU A 260 11.33 31.89 -2.33
C GLU A 260 11.49 33.32 -1.75
N GLU A 261 10.48 33.82 -1.02
CA GLU A 261 10.54 35.12 -0.35
C GLU A 261 11.70 35.18 0.65
N ARG A 262 11.84 34.19 1.53
CA ARG A 262 12.96 34.11 2.48
C ARG A 262 14.33 34.16 1.81
N LYS A 263 14.48 33.59 0.61
CA LYS A 263 15.75 33.67 -0.15
C LYS A 263 15.99 35.04 -0.76
N ASN A 264 14.94 35.82 -1.07
CA ASN A 264 15.02 37.14 -1.59
C ASN A 264 15.35 38.16 -0.47
N ASP A 265 14.82 37.97 0.74
CA ASP A 265 15.08 38.83 1.91
C ASP A 265 16.51 38.70 2.45
N ILE A 266 17.23 37.62 2.14
CA ILE A 266 18.64 37.40 2.57
C ILE A 266 19.64 37.95 1.54
N ARG A 267 19.19 38.43 0.38
CA ARG A 267 20.01 39.07 -0.65
C ARG A 267 19.91 40.59 -0.59
#